data_1bcf3e1c474efb04b8f6d78f00df7e59
#
_entry.id   1bcf3e1c474efb04b8f6d78f00df7e59
#
_cell.length_a   1.000
_cell.length_b   1.000
_cell.length_c   1.000
_cell.angle_alpha   90.00
_cell.angle_beta   90.00
_cell.angle_gamma   90.00
#
_symmetry.space_group_name_H-M   'P 1'
#
loop_
_entity.id
_entity.type
_entity.pdbx_description
1 polymer ?
#
loop_
_entity_poly.entity_id
_entity_poly.type
_entity_poly.pdbx_seq_one_letter_code
_entity_poly.pdbx_strand_id
1 'polypeptide(L)' 'MDEKKFFRVNRQFIINSEYIKNIHTSPYYKVDLEFQPEEEISVSRDRVKGFKDWLSK' A
#
# COMPACT_ATOMS: atom_id res chain seq x y z
N MET A 1 0.19 13.06 -13.96
CA MET A 1 0.05 12.17 -12.80
C MET A 1 1.41 11.58 -12.44
N ASP A 2 1.77 11.66 -11.19
CA ASP A 2 3.08 11.17 -10.76
C ASP A 2 2.98 9.71 -10.32
N GLU A 3 3.42 8.81 -11.17
CA GLU A 3 3.36 7.37 -10.92
C GLU A 3 4.15 6.95 -9.68
N LYS A 4 5.12 7.74 -9.28
CA LYS A 4 5.95 7.42 -8.12
C LYS A 4 5.20 7.54 -6.81
N LYS A 5 4.11 8.29 -6.79
CA LYS A 5 3.30 8.48 -5.59
C LYS A 5 2.22 7.43 -5.42
N PHE A 6 1.93 6.66 -6.46
CA PHE A 6 0.86 5.68 -6.44
C PHE A 6 1.40 4.27 -6.60
N PHE A 7 0.81 3.37 -5.86
CA PHE A 7 1.17 1.96 -5.97
C PHE A 7 -0.08 1.08 -5.86
N ARG A 8 -0.20 0.14 -6.77
CA ARG A 8 -1.31 -0.82 -6.76
C ARG A 8 -0.95 -1.98 -5.84
N VAL A 9 -1.55 -2.01 -4.67
CA VAL A 9 -1.26 -3.04 -3.66
C VAL A 9 -1.99 -4.34 -3.94
N ASN A 10 -3.13 -4.26 -4.60
CA ASN A 10 -3.88 -5.45 -5.00
C ASN A 10 -4.83 -5.07 -6.13
N ARG A 11 -5.71 -5.99 -6.51
CA ARG A 11 -6.62 -5.76 -7.64
C ARG A 11 -7.64 -4.67 -7.39
N GLN A 12 -7.95 -4.40 -6.13
CA GLN A 12 -9.00 -3.46 -5.76
C GLN A 12 -8.48 -2.07 -5.41
N PHE A 13 -7.27 -1.98 -4.90
CA PHE A 13 -6.80 -0.74 -4.32
C PHE A 13 -5.48 -0.25 -4.90
N ILE A 14 -5.45 1.05 -5.13
CA ILE A 14 -4.23 1.80 -5.46
C ILE A 14 -4.09 2.83 -4.34
N ILE A 15 -2.91 2.92 -3.75
CA ILE A 15 -2.66 3.82 -2.64
C ILE A 15 -1.68 4.92 -3.03
N ASN A 16 -1.77 6.03 -2.31
CA ASN A 16 -0.88 7.18 -2.49
C ASN A 16 0.04 7.27 -1.27
N SER A 17 1.34 7.37 -1.52
CA SER A 17 2.33 7.42 -0.44
C SER A 17 2.10 8.58 0.54
N GLU A 18 1.52 9.66 0.08
CA GLU A 18 1.26 10.82 0.93
C GLU A 18 0.14 10.58 1.94
N TYR A 19 -0.70 9.58 1.70
CA TYR A 19 -1.84 9.29 2.57
C TYR A 19 -1.60 8.09 3.47
N ILE A 20 -0.43 7.50 3.42
CA ILE A 20 -0.11 6.35 4.27
C ILE A 20 0.08 6.82 5.71
N LYS A 21 -0.71 6.27 6.61
CA LYS A 21 -0.61 6.58 8.03
C LYS A 21 0.29 5.58 8.75
N ASN A 22 0.03 4.29 8.55
CA ASN A 22 0.81 3.21 9.15
C ASN A 22 0.93 2.06 8.18
N ILE A 23 1.99 1.28 8.33
CA ILE A 23 2.20 0.07 7.56
C ILE A 23 2.43 -1.08 8.53
N HIS A 24 1.69 -2.15 8.35
CA HIS A 24 1.82 -3.36 9.17
C HIS A 24 2.44 -4.46 8.32
N THR A 25 3.36 -5.20 8.92
CA THR A 25 4.07 -6.26 8.21
C THR A 25 3.76 -7.66 8.71
N SER A 26 3.09 -7.75 9.85
CA SER A 26 2.77 -9.04 10.46
C SER A 26 1.30 -9.05 10.90
N PRO A 27 0.58 -10.14 10.66
CA PRO A 27 1.00 -11.39 10.04
C PRO A 27 1.14 -11.30 8.53
N TYR A 28 0.62 -10.25 7.92
CA TYR A 28 0.74 -9.98 6.48
C TYR A 28 0.86 -8.48 6.26
N TYR A 29 1.30 -8.09 5.08
CA TYR A 29 1.46 -6.67 4.76
C TYR A 29 0.11 -6.02 4.56
N LYS A 30 -0.13 -4.96 5.29
CA LYS A 30 -1.34 -4.14 5.14
C LYS A 30 -1.02 -2.68 5.42
N VAL A 31 -1.85 -1.80 4.91
CA VAL A 31 -1.61 -0.36 4.95
C VAL A 31 -2.80 0.34 5.58
N ASP A 32 -2.51 1.26 6.50
CA ASP A 32 -3.51 2.17 7.06
C ASP A 32 -3.35 3.53 6.38
N LEU A 33 -4.44 4.06 5.85
CA LEU A 33 -4.45 5.37 5.22
C LEU A 33 -5.21 6.36 6.09
N GLU A 34 -4.97 7.65 5.89
CA GLU A 34 -5.72 8.69 6.59
C GLU A 34 -7.21 8.60 6.30
N PHE A 35 -7.56 8.28 5.06
CA PHE A 35 -8.95 8.10 4.65
C PHE A 35 -9.17 6.65 4.31
N GLN A 36 -9.18 5.83 5.34
CA GLN A 36 -9.29 4.40 5.15
C GLN A 36 -10.71 3.98 4.80
N PRO A 37 -10.87 3.15 3.76
CA PRO A 37 -12.20 2.59 3.45
C PRO A 37 -12.62 1.60 4.53
N GLU A 38 -13.87 1.18 4.50
CA GLU A 38 -14.38 0.21 5.48
C GLU A 38 -13.62 -1.12 5.42
N GLU A 39 -13.13 -1.46 4.24
CA GLU A 39 -12.36 -2.68 4.05
C GLU A 39 -10.88 -2.47 4.34
N GLU A 40 -10.26 -3.49 4.91
CA GLU A 40 -8.84 -3.47 5.18
C GLU A 40 -8.05 -3.52 3.86
N ILE A 41 -7.04 -2.66 3.77
CA ILE A 41 -6.19 -2.63 2.58
C ILE A 41 -4.97 -3.51 2.83
N SER A 42 -4.91 -4.63 2.15
CA SER A 42 -3.79 -5.55 2.26
C SER A 42 -2.98 -5.58 0.98
N VAL A 43 -1.68 -5.83 1.11
CA VAL A 43 -0.80 -5.94 -0.04
C VAL A 43 -0.75 -7.39 -0.51
N SER A 44 -1.02 -7.59 -1.79
CA SER A 44 -0.96 -8.92 -2.39
C SER A 44 0.44 -9.50 -2.28
N ARG A 45 0.55 -10.81 -2.08
CA ARG A 45 1.86 -11.47 -1.91
C ARG A 45 2.82 -11.19 -3.06
N ASP A 46 2.30 -11.22 -4.27
CA ASP A 46 3.12 -10.97 -5.46
C ASP A 46 3.47 -9.49 -5.63
N ARG A 47 2.83 -8.62 -4.83
CA ARG A 47 3.12 -7.19 -4.86
C ARG A 47 4.03 -6.74 -3.71
N VAL A 48 4.24 -7.59 -2.71
CA VAL A 48 5.01 -7.21 -1.52
C VAL A 48 6.43 -6.75 -1.88
N LYS A 49 7.08 -7.46 -2.77
CA LYS A 49 8.43 -7.10 -3.18
C LYS A 49 8.47 -5.71 -3.85
N GLY A 50 7.56 -5.48 -4.78
CA GLY A 50 7.43 -4.18 -5.43
C GLY A 50 7.07 -3.09 -4.45
N PHE A 51 6.20 -3.41 -3.49
CA PHE A 51 5.78 -2.49 -2.46
C PHE A 51 6.97 -2.02 -1.61
N LYS A 52 7.82 -2.96 -1.20
CA LYS A 52 9.03 -2.63 -0.44
C LYS A 52 9.97 -1.74 -1.24
N ASP A 53 10.19 -2.08 -2.50
CA ASP A 53 11.04 -1.29 -3.39
C ASP A 53 10.47 0.12 -3.56
N TRP A 54 9.17 0.22 -3.72
CA TRP A 54 8.49 1.50 -3.88
C TRP A 54 8.68 2.40 -2.65
N LEU A 55 8.59 1.80 -1.47
CA LEU A 55 8.75 2.55 -0.22
C LEU A 55 10.20 2.99 0.01
N SER A 56 11.15 2.26 -0.55
CA SER A 56 12.58 2.55 -0.38
C SER A 56 13.08 3.72 -1.22
N LYS A 57 12.29 4.17 -2.16
CA LYS A 57 12.71 5.24 -3.07
C LYS A 57 12.46 6.62 -2.53
#